data_988186086d64115c56cab50dfe803812
#
_entry.id   988186086d64115c56cab50dfe803812
#
_cell.length_a   1.000
_cell.length_b   1.000
_cell.length_c   1.000
_cell.angle_alpha   90.00
_cell.angle_beta   90.00
_cell.angle_gamma   90.00
#
_symmetry.space_group_name_H-M   'P 1'
#
loop_
_entity.id
_entity.type
_entity.pdbx_description
1 polymer ?
#
loop_
_entity_poly.entity_id
_entity_poly.type
_entity_poly.pdbx_seq_one_letter_code
_entity_poly.pdbx_strand_id
1 'polypeptide(L)'
;MGLLSLAIWTPIFFGVVLLALGRDDQARMVRWLALIGSLVSLLVTLPLYSRFDTSSSAMQFVEKTPWIERFNVWYHLGVDGIAFWFILLTAFITVVVVISAWEVITERVNQYMGAFLILSGLMIGVFCALDGILFYTFFEATLIPMYLIIGIWGGPNKIYAAFKFFLYTLLGSLLMLVALIYLYTKAGGSFEILTWHKLPLSMSAQTLLFFAFLAAFAVKVPMWPVHTWLPDVHVEAPTGGSAVLAAIMLKLGAYGFLRFSLPIAPDAAHEYAWLMIGLSIIAVIYVGLVAMVQQDMKKLVAYSSVAHMGFVTLGFFIFSDIGVSGGLVQMIAHGFVSAAMFLCIGVLYDRVHSRQIASYGGVVNTMPNFAAFAILFAMANCGLPATAGFVGEWMVILGAVKANFWLGLAAATALIFGAAYTLWMVKRVYLGPIANDDVRALTDINAREFLMLSLLAIAVLYMGLYPKPFTDVMNASVADLLKHVSASKL
;
A
#
# COMPACT_ATOMS: atom_id res chain seq x y z
N MET A 1 -16.22 -12.75 -19.78
CA MET A 1 -15.57 -12.21 -18.57
C MET A 1 -14.10 -12.01 -18.92
N GLY A 2 -13.61 -10.78 -18.84
CA GLY A 2 -12.23 -10.46 -19.24
C GLY A 2 -11.24 -10.74 -18.10
N LEU A 3 -9.95 -10.52 -18.39
CA LEU A 3 -8.88 -10.80 -17.42
C LEU A 3 -8.97 -9.95 -16.14
N LEU A 4 -9.37 -8.68 -16.24
CA LEU A 4 -9.50 -7.81 -15.07
C LEU A 4 -10.66 -8.23 -14.17
N SER A 5 -11.79 -8.58 -14.74
CA SER A 5 -12.91 -9.15 -13.97
C SER A 5 -12.52 -10.47 -13.31
N LEU A 6 -11.77 -11.35 -13.99
CA LEU A 6 -11.25 -12.56 -13.38
C LEU A 6 -10.32 -12.25 -12.20
N ALA A 7 -9.41 -11.28 -12.36
CA ALA A 7 -8.50 -10.86 -11.28
C ALA A 7 -9.23 -10.33 -10.05
N ILE A 8 -10.35 -9.61 -10.24
CA ILE A 8 -11.16 -9.06 -9.14
C ILE A 8 -12.02 -10.15 -8.50
N TRP A 9 -12.77 -10.90 -9.29
CA TRP A 9 -13.81 -11.79 -8.78
C TRP A 9 -13.32 -13.16 -8.35
N THR A 10 -12.18 -13.64 -8.85
CA THR A 10 -11.61 -14.93 -8.42
C THR A 10 -11.31 -14.97 -6.91
N PRO A 11 -10.56 -14.02 -6.32
CA PRO A 11 -10.33 -14.05 -4.89
C PRO A 11 -11.61 -13.80 -4.11
N ILE A 12 -12.52 -12.96 -4.58
CA ILE A 12 -13.82 -12.72 -3.93
C ILE A 12 -14.64 -14.01 -3.92
N PHE A 13 -14.69 -14.74 -5.03
CA PHE A 13 -15.40 -16.03 -5.11
C PHE A 13 -14.87 -17.03 -4.10
N PHE A 14 -13.57 -17.23 -4.03
CA PHE A 14 -12.98 -18.12 -3.03
C PHE A 14 -13.25 -17.65 -1.60
N GLY A 15 -13.20 -16.34 -1.36
CA GLY A 15 -13.53 -15.77 -0.05
C GLY A 15 -14.98 -16.06 0.36
N VAL A 16 -15.94 -15.88 -0.55
CA VAL A 16 -17.36 -16.18 -0.30
C VAL A 16 -17.58 -17.67 -0.07
N VAL A 17 -16.93 -18.53 -0.86
CA VAL A 17 -16.99 -19.98 -0.67
C VAL A 17 -16.47 -20.38 0.72
N LEU A 18 -15.38 -19.80 1.18
CA LEU A 18 -14.85 -20.04 2.53
C LEU A 18 -15.81 -19.61 3.62
N LEU A 19 -16.47 -18.46 3.46
CA LEU A 19 -17.49 -17.99 4.41
C LEU A 19 -18.72 -18.91 4.45
N ALA A 20 -19.12 -19.43 3.30
CA ALA A 20 -20.32 -20.27 3.18
C ALA A 20 -20.10 -21.72 3.66
N LEU A 21 -18.94 -22.31 3.36
CA LEU A 21 -18.68 -23.74 3.57
C LEU A 21 -17.71 -24.00 4.73
N GLY A 22 -16.91 -23.04 5.12
CA GLY A 22 -15.87 -23.21 6.11
C GLY A 22 -16.40 -23.28 7.55
N ARG A 23 -15.80 -24.16 8.36
CA ARG A 23 -16.03 -24.29 9.81
C ARG A 23 -14.69 -24.44 10.51
N ASP A 24 -14.63 -24.08 11.77
CA ASP A 24 -13.39 -24.19 12.55
C ASP A 24 -12.92 -25.64 12.77
N ASP A 25 -13.86 -26.60 12.81
CA ASP A 25 -13.55 -28.04 12.83
C ASP A 25 -12.91 -28.52 11.52
N GLN A 26 -13.04 -27.76 10.43
CA GLN A 26 -12.45 -28.02 9.11
C GLN A 26 -11.31 -27.05 8.77
N ALA A 27 -10.64 -26.49 9.76
CA ALA A 27 -9.62 -25.47 9.57
C ALA A 27 -8.52 -25.87 8.57
N ARG A 28 -8.13 -27.15 8.54
CA ARG A 28 -7.13 -27.66 7.58
C ARG A 28 -7.61 -27.51 6.13
N MET A 29 -8.85 -27.87 5.85
CA MET A 29 -9.45 -27.72 4.52
C MET A 29 -9.57 -26.25 4.14
N VAL A 30 -10.01 -25.42 5.07
CA VAL A 30 -10.13 -23.96 4.89
C VAL A 30 -8.80 -23.34 4.50
N ARG A 31 -7.72 -23.68 5.20
CA ARG A 31 -6.37 -23.16 4.92
C ARG A 31 -5.89 -23.56 3.53
N TRP A 32 -6.06 -24.81 3.13
CA TRP A 32 -5.70 -25.27 1.79
C TRP A 32 -6.54 -24.62 0.71
N LEU A 33 -7.84 -24.47 0.91
CA LEU A 33 -8.72 -23.80 -0.04
C LEU A 33 -8.38 -22.31 -0.17
N ALA A 34 -8.03 -21.64 0.93
CA ALA A 34 -7.56 -20.26 0.91
C ALA A 34 -6.24 -20.11 0.15
N LEU A 35 -5.30 -21.03 0.36
CA LEU A 35 -4.03 -21.03 -0.39
C LEU A 35 -4.25 -21.27 -1.88
N ILE A 36 -5.06 -22.25 -2.24
CA ILE A 36 -5.42 -22.53 -3.64
C ILE A 36 -6.09 -21.28 -4.25
N GLY A 37 -7.05 -20.68 -3.55
CA GLY A 37 -7.74 -19.48 -4.01
C GLY A 37 -6.80 -18.30 -4.23
N SER A 38 -5.86 -18.07 -3.34
CA SER A 38 -4.86 -17.00 -3.48
C SER A 38 -3.87 -17.29 -4.61
N LEU A 39 -3.44 -18.52 -4.78
CA LEU A 39 -2.54 -18.92 -5.89
C LEU A 39 -3.24 -18.82 -7.24
N VAL A 40 -4.49 -19.29 -7.35
CA VAL A 40 -5.28 -19.15 -8.59
C VAL A 40 -5.47 -17.66 -8.92
N SER A 41 -5.75 -16.84 -7.92
CA SER A 41 -5.88 -15.38 -8.10
C SER A 41 -4.59 -14.75 -8.62
N LEU A 42 -3.44 -15.17 -8.09
CA LEU A 42 -2.13 -14.72 -8.58
C LEU A 42 -1.89 -15.19 -10.03
N LEU A 43 -2.17 -16.46 -10.32
CA LEU A 43 -1.99 -17.02 -11.67
C LEU A 43 -2.86 -16.31 -12.72
N VAL A 44 -4.06 -15.89 -12.35
CA VAL A 44 -4.96 -15.11 -13.23
C VAL A 44 -4.37 -13.74 -13.57
N THR A 45 -3.56 -13.15 -12.71
CA THR A 45 -2.91 -11.85 -12.96
C THR A 45 -1.67 -11.95 -13.85
N LEU A 46 -1.01 -13.11 -13.94
CA LEU A 46 0.23 -13.27 -14.70
C LEU A 46 0.07 -13.01 -16.22
N PRO A 47 -1.03 -13.43 -16.89
CA PRO A 47 -1.24 -13.10 -18.30
C PRO A 47 -1.31 -11.60 -18.57
N LEU A 48 -1.65 -10.78 -17.59
CA LEU A 48 -1.59 -9.32 -17.73
C LEU A 48 -0.18 -8.85 -18.07
N TYR A 49 0.84 -9.41 -17.41
CA TYR A 49 2.24 -9.06 -17.68
C TYR A 49 2.69 -9.46 -19.09
N SER A 50 2.39 -10.66 -19.52
CA SER A 50 2.83 -11.16 -20.83
C SER A 50 2.14 -10.48 -22.01
N ARG A 51 0.95 -9.91 -21.80
CA ARG A 51 0.13 -9.25 -22.82
C ARG A 51 0.12 -7.73 -22.72
N PHE A 52 0.79 -7.16 -21.72
CA PHE A 52 0.82 -5.72 -21.52
C PHE A 52 1.73 -5.05 -22.55
N ASP A 53 1.19 -4.04 -23.25
CA ASP A 53 1.96 -3.20 -24.17
C ASP A 53 2.59 -2.03 -23.42
N THR A 54 3.89 -2.10 -23.18
CA THR A 54 4.66 -1.09 -22.47
C THR A 54 4.87 0.21 -23.25
N SER A 55 4.62 0.18 -24.56
CA SER A 55 4.76 1.36 -25.43
C SER A 55 3.51 2.27 -25.43
N SER A 56 2.37 1.76 -24.98
CA SER A 56 1.09 2.46 -25.00
C SER A 56 0.75 3.08 -23.64
N SER A 57 0.28 4.31 -23.65
CA SER A 57 -0.31 4.99 -22.47
C SER A 57 -1.82 4.77 -22.35
N ALA A 58 -2.45 4.18 -23.36
CA ALA A 58 -3.89 3.89 -23.35
C ALA A 58 -4.25 2.82 -22.32
N MET A 59 -5.49 2.86 -21.84
CA MET A 59 -6.03 1.80 -20.99
C MET A 59 -6.08 0.48 -21.75
N GLN A 60 -5.60 -0.58 -21.10
CA GLN A 60 -5.52 -1.93 -21.67
C GLN A 60 -6.47 -2.88 -20.92
N PHE A 61 -6.80 -4.01 -21.56
CA PHE A 61 -7.73 -5.01 -21.01
C PHE A 61 -9.10 -4.43 -20.66
N VAL A 62 -9.55 -3.43 -21.40
CA VAL A 62 -10.78 -2.68 -21.12
C VAL A 62 -12.00 -3.58 -21.17
N GLU A 63 -12.80 -3.51 -20.11
CA GLU A 63 -14.11 -4.14 -19.99
C GLU A 63 -15.13 -3.08 -19.65
N LYS A 64 -16.24 -3.02 -20.38
CA LYS A 64 -17.29 -2.01 -20.15
C LYS A 64 -18.66 -2.63 -20.35
N THR A 65 -19.44 -2.67 -19.25
CA THR A 65 -20.84 -3.11 -19.26
C THR A 65 -21.71 -2.19 -18.43
N PRO A 66 -22.99 -1.95 -18.78
CA PRO A 66 -23.89 -1.16 -17.96
C PRO A 66 -24.06 -1.80 -16.57
N TRP A 67 -24.08 -0.97 -15.54
CA TRP A 67 -24.34 -1.43 -14.17
C TRP A 67 -25.60 -0.77 -13.58
N ILE A 68 -25.60 0.55 -13.43
CA ILE A 68 -26.79 1.30 -12.96
C ILE A 68 -27.17 2.28 -14.07
N GLU A 69 -27.97 1.83 -15.02
CA GLU A 69 -28.34 2.59 -16.23
C GLU A 69 -29.01 3.93 -15.93
N ARG A 70 -29.87 3.97 -14.89
CA ARG A 70 -30.58 5.19 -14.47
C ARG A 70 -29.64 6.36 -14.19
N PHE A 71 -28.45 6.10 -13.68
CA PHE A 71 -27.44 7.11 -13.32
C PHE A 71 -26.23 7.09 -14.26
N ASN A 72 -26.30 6.35 -15.34
CA ASN A 72 -25.18 6.19 -16.29
C ASN A 72 -23.90 5.71 -15.60
N VAL A 73 -24.03 4.76 -14.67
CA VAL A 73 -22.90 4.11 -13.99
C VAL A 73 -22.56 2.84 -14.71
N TRP A 74 -21.27 2.68 -15.03
CA TRP A 74 -20.75 1.55 -15.79
C TRP A 74 -19.81 0.68 -14.96
N TYR A 75 -19.92 -0.61 -15.13
CA TYR A 75 -18.86 -1.53 -14.76
C TYR A 75 -17.76 -1.41 -15.83
N HIS A 76 -16.89 -0.43 -15.64
CA HIS A 76 -15.86 -0.04 -16.58
C HIS A 76 -14.49 -0.24 -15.96
N LEU A 77 -13.73 -1.17 -16.50
CA LEU A 77 -12.40 -1.55 -16.02
C LEU A 77 -11.38 -1.29 -17.12
N GLY A 78 -10.18 -0.95 -16.70
CA GLY A 78 -9.02 -0.81 -17.54
C GLY A 78 -7.77 -0.62 -16.70
N VAL A 79 -6.62 -0.92 -17.26
CA VAL A 79 -5.34 -0.79 -16.58
C VAL A 79 -4.33 -0.11 -17.49
N ASP A 80 -3.57 0.81 -16.91
CA ASP A 80 -2.40 1.44 -17.53
C ASP A 80 -1.13 1.09 -16.74
N GLY A 81 0.00 1.67 -17.15
CA GLY A 81 1.27 1.45 -16.47
C GLY A 81 1.33 1.97 -15.04
N ILE A 82 0.45 2.88 -14.65
CA ILE A 82 0.36 3.39 -13.27
C ILE A 82 -0.28 2.36 -12.35
N ALA A 83 -1.35 1.71 -12.79
CA ALA A 83 -2.12 0.75 -11.98
C ALA A 83 -1.54 -0.66 -12.00
N PHE A 84 -0.83 -1.03 -13.05
CA PHE A 84 -0.46 -2.39 -13.39
C PHE A 84 0.19 -3.18 -12.24
N TRP A 85 1.28 -2.66 -11.69
CA TRP A 85 2.05 -3.39 -10.68
C TRP A 85 1.30 -3.58 -9.36
N PHE A 86 0.34 -2.71 -9.05
CA PHE A 86 -0.44 -2.83 -7.81
C PHE A 86 -1.43 -3.99 -7.85
N ILE A 87 -1.87 -4.39 -9.04
CA ILE A 87 -2.70 -5.59 -9.22
C ILE A 87 -1.88 -6.85 -8.89
N LEU A 88 -0.69 -6.97 -9.44
CA LEU A 88 0.20 -8.10 -9.19
C LEU A 88 0.69 -8.11 -7.73
N LEU A 89 1.07 -6.94 -7.21
CA LEU A 89 1.48 -6.78 -5.81
C LEU A 89 0.38 -7.24 -4.84
N THR A 90 -0.86 -6.85 -5.09
CA THR A 90 -2.00 -7.25 -4.27
C THR A 90 -2.19 -8.76 -4.25
N ALA A 91 -2.18 -9.40 -5.42
CA ALA A 91 -2.31 -10.85 -5.53
C ALA A 91 -1.14 -11.58 -4.85
N PHE A 92 0.09 -11.11 -5.03
CA PHE A 92 1.28 -11.67 -4.40
C PHE A 92 1.26 -11.56 -2.87
N ILE A 93 0.97 -10.39 -2.33
CA ILE A 93 0.90 -10.16 -0.87
C ILE A 93 -0.22 -10.99 -0.25
N THR A 94 -1.33 -11.20 -0.93
CA THR A 94 -2.42 -12.06 -0.45
C THR A 94 -1.96 -13.51 -0.24
N VAL A 95 -1.17 -14.06 -1.17
CA VAL A 95 -0.57 -15.39 -1.01
C VAL A 95 0.33 -15.43 0.23
N VAL A 96 1.20 -14.44 0.40
CA VAL A 96 2.12 -14.34 1.54
C VAL A 96 1.35 -14.28 2.86
N VAL A 97 0.28 -13.50 2.92
CA VAL A 97 -0.56 -13.35 4.13
C VAL A 97 -1.30 -14.65 4.46
N VAL A 98 -1.82 -15.35 3.48
CA VAL A 98 -2.45 -16.68 3.70
C VAL A 98 -1.43 -17.65 4.30
N ILE A 99 -0.21 -17.68 3.77
CA ILE A 99 0.87 -18.52 4.32
C ILE A 99 1.21 -18.09 5.76
N SER A 100 1.27 -16.80 6.03
CA SER A 100 1.62 -16.27 7.35
C SER A 100 0.62 -16.65 8.44
N ALA A 101 -0.65 -16.72 8.08
CA ALA A 101 -1.74 -17.02 9.01
C ALA A 101 -1.94 -18.52 9.32
N TRP A 102 -1.24 -19.40 8.63
CA TRP A 102 -1.51 -20.84 8.63
C TRP A 102 -1.57 -21.48 10.00
N GLU A 103 -0.66 -21.14 10.89
CA GLU A 103 -0.58 -21.70 12.25
C GLU A 103 -1.07 -20.72 13.32
N VAL A 104 -0.97 -19.43 13.04
CA VAL A 104 -1.21 -18.36 14.01
C VAL A 104 -2.71 -18.14 14.26
N ILE A 105 -3.51 -18.26 13.21
CA ILE A 105 -4.96 -18.08 13.31
C ILE A 105 -5.62 -19.42 13.56
N THR A 106 -6.24 -19.56 14.73
CA THR A 106 -6.88 -20.78 15.21
C THR A 106 -8.39 -20.65 15.41
N GLU A 107 -8.89 -19.43 15.52
CA GLU A 107 -10.32 -19.12 15.71
C GLU A 107 -10.90 -18.44 14.48
N ARG A 108 -12.09 -18.85 14.08
CA ARG A 108 -12.80 -18.28 12.91
C ARG A 108 -11.92 -18.23 11.66
N VAL A 109 -11.20 -19.31 11.40
CA VAL A 109 -10.20 -19.39 10.33
C VAL A 109 -10.81 -19.10 8.96
N ASN A 110 -12.02 -19.62 8.69
CA ASN A 110 -12.74 -19.38 7.45
C ASN A 110 -13.09 -17.89 7.25
N GLN A 111 -13.48 -17.20 8.32
CA GLN A 111 -13.81 -15.78 8.26
C GLN A 111 -12.56 -14.93 8.03
N TYR A 112 -11.44 -15.27 8.68
CA TYR A 112 -10.16 -14.58 8.48
C TYR A 112 -9.66 -14.73 7.05
N MET A 113 -9.53 -15.95 6.57
CA MET A 113 -9.06 -16.24 5.22
C MET A 113 -10.02 -15.67 4.15
N GLY A 114 -11.32 -15.82 4.36
CA GLY A 114 -12.34 -15.26 3.47
C GLY A 114 -12.29 -13.75 3.40
N ALA A 115 -12.11 -13.07 4.53
CA ALA A 115 -12.00 -11.60 4.58
C ALA A 115 -10.80 -11.09 3.79
N PHE A 116 -9.63 -11.75 3.90
CA PHE A 116 -8.44 -11.36 3.13
C PHE A 116 -8.59 -11.60 1.63
N LEU A 117 -9.21 -12.69 1.23
CA LEU A 117 -9.45 -12.96 -0.20
C LEU A 117 -10.45 -11.97 -0.80
N ILE A 118 -11.53 -11.66 -0.09
CA ILE A 118 -12.48 -10.63 -0.52
C ILE A 118 -11.79 -9.26 -0.60
N LEU A 119 -11.03 -8.89 0.42
CA LEU A 119 -10.27 -7.65 0.45
C LEU A 119 -9.31 -7.53 -0.74
N SER A 120 -8.60 -8.61 -1.08
CA SER A 120 -7.71 -8.66 -2.24
C SER A 120 -8.44 -8.30 -3.54
N GLY A 121 -9.58 -8.91 -3.81
CA GLY A 121 -10.38 -8.60 -4.99
C GLY A 121 -10.89 -7.16 -5.01
N LEU A 122 -11.34 -6.64 -3.88
CA LEU A 122 -11.81 -5.26 -3.76
C LEU A 122 -10.68 -4.25 -4.02
N MET A 123 -9.49 -4.49 -3.50
CA MET A 123 -8.32 -3.62 -3.75
C MET A 123 -7.91 -3.65 -5.22
N ILE A 124 -7.90 -4.81 -5.87
CA ILE A 124 -7.65 -4.91 -7.32
C ILE A 124 -8.71 -4.10 -8.09
N GLY A 125 -9.97 -4.17 -7.67
CA GLY A 125 -11.05 -3.38 -8.24
C GLY A 125 -10.80 -1.87 -8.19
N VAL A 126 -10.24 -1.36 -7.10
CA VAL A 126 -9.87 0.06 -6.98
C VAL A 126 -8.85 0.47 -8.05
N PHE A 127 -7.83 -0.34 -8.28
CA PHE A 127 -6.80 -0.05 -9.29
C PHE A 127 -7.30 -0.19 -10.73
N CYS A 128 -8.36 -0.95 -10.96
CA CYS A 128 -8.91 -1.21 -12.29
C CYS A 128 -10.07 -0.30 -12.68
N ALA A 129 -10.76 0.32 -11.73
CA ALA A 129 -12.00 1.06 -11.99
C ALA A 129 -11.74 2.32 -12.82
N LEU A 130 -12.50 2.49 -13.90
CA LEU A 130 -12.51 3.66 -14.78
C LEU A 130 -13.82 4.48 -14.68
N ASP A 131 -14.77 4.03 -13.89
CA ASP A 131 -15.98 4.75 -13.52
C ASP A 131 -15.86 5.26 -12.07
N GLY A 132 -16.22 6.52 -11.84
CA GLY A 132 -16.04 7.16 -10.54
C GLY A 132 -16.83 6.50 -9.41
N ILE A 133 -18.06 6.07 -9.67
CA ILE A 133 -18.87 5.37 -8.67
C ILE A 133 -18.37 3.94 -8.45
N LEU A 134 -17.92 3.27 -9.49
CA LEU A 134 -17.29 1.95 -9.36
C LEU A 134 -16.01 2.04 -8.51
N PHE A 135 -15.17 3.04 -8.78
CA PHE A 135 -13.99 3.33 -7.97
C PHE A 135 -14.35 3.57 -6.51
N TYR A 136 -15.31 4.45 -6.26
CA TYR A 136 -15.77 4.77 -4.91
C TYR A 136 -16.31 3.54 -4.19
N THR A 137 -17.10 2.73 -4.87
CA THR A 137 -17.66 1.49 -4.31
C THR A 137 -16.58 0.52 -3.88
N PHE A 138 -15.60 0.25 -4.73
CA PHE A 138 -14.48 -0.61 -4.36
C PHE A 138 -13.62 0.01 -3.25
N PHE A 139 -13.34 1.31 -3.34
CA PHE A 139 -12.53 2.03 -2.35
C PHE A 139 -13.15 1.96 -0.95
N GLU A 140 -14.44 2.23 -0.82
CA GLU A 140 -15.17 2.13 0.45
C GLU A 140 -15.38 0.69 0.90
N ALA A 141 -15.65 -0.23 -0.03
CA ALA A 141 -15.86 -1.63 0.31
C ALA A 141 -14.62 -2.27 0.95
N THR A 142 -13.41 -1.81 0.65
CA THR A 142 -12.18 -2.30 1.30
C THR A 142 -12.16 -2.06 2.82
N LEU A 143 -12.90 -1.06 3.30
CA LEU A 143 -12.97 -0.75 4.73
C LEU A 143 -13.65 -1.85 5.52
N ILE A 144 -14.64 -2.53 4.95
CA ILE A 144 -15.45 -3.53 5.65
C ILE A 144 -14.61 -4.75 6.06
N PRO A 145 -13.92 -5.46 5.15
CA PRO A 145 -13.09 -6.58 5.55
C PRO A 145 -11.97 -6.17 6.52
N MET A 146 -11.31 -5.04 6.29
CA MET A 146 -10.22 -4.60 7.17
C MET A 146 -10.73 -4.21 8.56
N TYR A 147 -11.87 -3.53 8.66
CA TYR A 147 -12.53 -3.23 9.92
C TYR A 147 -12.83 -4.51 10.72
N LEU A 148 -13.36 -5.53 10.06
CA LEU A 148 -13.64 -6.84 10.69
C LEU A 148 -12.36 -7.56 11.09
N ILE A 149 -11.33 -7.55 10.25
CA ILE A 149 -10.03 -8.15 10.57
C ILE A 149 -9.43 -7.54 11.83
N ILE A 150 -9.41 -6.23 11.94
CA ILE A 150 -8.91 -5.53 13.12
C ILE A 150 -9.79 -5.80 14.33
N GLY A 151 -11.11 -5.68 14.17
CA GLY A 151 -12.08 -5.75 15.27
C GLY A 151 -12.24 -7.15 15.86
N ILE A 152 -12.03 -8.21 15.09
CA ILE A 152 -12.18 -9.60 15.55
C ILE A 152 -10.84 -10.16 16.06
N TRP A 153 -9.79 -10.10 15.27
CA TRP A 153 -8.47 -10.72 15.58
C TRP A 153 -7.42 -9.75 16.10
N GLY A 154 -7.78 -8.51 16.36
CA GLY A 154 -6.89 -7.50 16.91
C GLY A 154 -6.56 -7.69 18.38
N GLY A 155 -5.67 -6.83 18.88
CA GLY A 155 -5.20 -6.80 20.26
C GLY A 155 -6.22 -6.22 21.26
N PRO A 156 -5.76 -5.86 22.48
CA PRO A 156 -6.65 -5.41 23.56
C PRO A 156 -7.52 -4.20 23.21
N ASN A 157 -6.99 -3.24 22.46
CA ASN A 157 -7.68 -1.99 22.07
C ASN A 157 -8.24 -2.04 20.64
N LYS A 158 -8.50 -3.24 20.11
CA LYS A 158 -8.95 -3.46 18.74
C LYS A 158 -10.20 -2.70 18.33
N ILE A 159 -11.15 -2.53 19.23
CA ILE A 159 -12.41 -1.82 18.95
C ILE A 159 -12.11 -0.34 18.68
N TYR A 160 -11.32 0.30 19.54
CA TYR A 160 -10.88 1.68 19.34
C TYR A 160 -10.13 1.86 18.02
N ALA A 161 -9.17 0.98 17.73
CA ALA A 161 -8.39 1.03 16.52
C ALA A 161 -9.25 0.84 15.26
N ALA A 162 -10.17 -0.12 15.27
CA ALA A 162 -11.08 -0.38 14.17
C ALA A 162 -12.01 0.81 13.88
N PHE A 163 -12.60 1.39 14.92
CA PHE A 163 -13.44 2.59 14.77
C PHE A 163 -12.64 3.80 14.30
N LYS A 164 -11.44 4.01 14.84
CA LYS A 164 -10.57 5.11 14.41
C LYS A 164 -10.21 5.01 12.93
N PHE A 165 -9.82 3.81 12.48
CA PHE A 165 -9.56 3.52 11.08
C PHE A 165 -10.78 3.84 10.20
N PHE A 166 -11.92 3.30 10.57
CA PHE A 166 -13.15 3.45 9.80
C PHE A 166 -13.61 4.92 9.71
N LEU A 167 -13.65 5.62 10.85
CA LEU A 167 -14.13 7.00 10.90
C LEU A 167 -13.20 7.98 10.17
N TYR A 168 -11.87 7.82 10.33
CA TYR A 168 -10.90 8.66 9.61
C TYR A 168 -11.06 8.53 8.10
N THR A 169 -11.11 7.29 7.63
CA THR A 169 -11.18 7.02 6.19
C THR A 169 -12.54 7.39 5.61
N LEU A 170 -13.63 7.09 6.31
CA LEU A 170 -14.98 7.42 5.84
C LEU A 170 -15.19 8.94 5.77
N LEU A 171 -14.76 9.69 6.78
CA LEU A 171 -14.94 11.15 6.79
C LEU A 171 -14.24 11.82 5.60
N GLY A 172 -13.02 11.40 5.30
CA GLY A 172 -12.29 11.90 4.12
C GLY A 172 -12.98 11.53 2.81
N SER A 173 -13.39 10.27 2.67
CA SER A 173 -14.00 9.77 1.43
C SER A 173 -15.39 10.32 1.14
N LEU A 174 -16.15 10.76 2.15
CA LEU A 174 -17.44 11.45 1.92
C LEU A 174 -17.26 12.75 1.15
N LEU A 175 -16.21 13.51 1.39
CA LEU A 175 -15.89 14.70 0.59
C LEU A 175 -15.54 14.34 -0.85
N MET A 176 -14.83 13.24 -1.05
CA MET A 176 -14.58 12.71 -2.39
C MET A 176 -15.88 12.35 -3.11
N LEU A 177 -16.85 11.74 -2.43
CA LEU A 177 -18.15 11.43 -3.04
C LEU A 177 -18.86 12.69 -3.54
N VAL A 178 -18.83 13.76 -2.77
CA VAL A 178 -19.38 15.07 -3.20
C VAL A 178 -18.66 15.55 -4.47
N ALA A 179 -17.34 15.44 -4.51
CA ALA A 179 -16.55 15.78 -5.69
C ALA A 179 -16.93 14.95 -6.93
N LEU A 180 -17.14 13.64 -6.76
CA LEU A 180 -17.55 12.75 -7.86
C LEU A 180 -18.94 13.13 -8.41
N ILE A 181 -19.88 13.46 -7.55
CA ILE A 181 -21.23 13.91 -7.94
C ILE A 181 -21.15 15.26 -8.68
N TYR A 182 -20.32 16.18 -8.19
CA TYR A 182 -20.11 17.47 -8.88
C TYR A 182 -19.55 17.24 -10.29
N LEU A 183 -18.54 16.39 -10.44
CA LEU A 183 -17.95 16.06 -11.74
C LEU A 183 -18.95 15.39 -12.68
N TYR A 184 -19.81 14.53 -12.15
CA TYR A 184 -20.90 13.92 -12.91
C TYR A 184 -21.83 14.98 -13.51
N THR A 185 -22.24 15.98 -12.73
CA THR A 185 -23.10 17.05 -13.23
C THR A 185 -22.41 17.92 -14.27
N LYS A 186 -21.13 18.21 -14.10
CA LYS A 186 -20.33 19.02 -15.04
C LYS A 186 -19.99 18.27 -16.34
N ALA A 187 -19.88 16.95 -16.27
CA ALA A 187 -19.61 16.09 -17.42
C ALA A 187 -20.86 15.67 -18.22
N GLY A 188 -22.00 16.33 -17.99
CA GLY A 188 -23.23 16.01 -18.70
C GLY A 188 -23.85 14.67 -18.32
N GLY A 189 -23.69 14.22 -17.08
CA GLY A 189 -24.22 12.96 -16.57
C GLY A 189 -23.30 11.75 -16.84
N SER A 190 -22.00 11.93 -16.84
CA SER A 190 -21.02 10.86 -16.99
C SER A 190 -20.15 10.71 -15.73
N PHE A 191 -20.00 9.46 -15.26
CA PHE A 191 -19.04 9.08 -14.22
C PHE A 191 -17.70 8.58 -14.78
N GLU A 192 -17.49 8.65 -16.08
CA GLU A 192 -16.26 8.18 -16.71
C GLU A 192 -15.06 9.05 -16.32
N ILE A 193 -14.08 8.45 -15.66
CA ILE A 193 -12.89 9.15 -15.14
C ILE A 193 -12.09 9.79 -16.27
N LEU A 194 -11.92 9.09 -17.39
CA LEU A 194 -11.16 9.60 -18.53
C LEU A 194 -11.83 10.83 -19.18
N THR A 195 -13.15 10.91 -19.13
CA THR A 195 -13.90 12.11 -19.56
C THR A 195 -13.60 13.26 -18.62
N TRP A 196 -13.51 13.03 -17.32
CA TRP A 196 -13.16 14.06 -16.35
C TRP A 196 -11.75 14.61 -16.52
N HIS A 197 -10.82 13.80 -17.02
CA HIS A 197 -9.46 14.25 -17.34
C HIS A 197 -9.44 15.37 -18.40
N LYS A 198 -10.42 15.40 -19.28
CA LYS A 198 -10.54 16.38 -20.39
C LYS A 198 -11.51 17.51 -20.10
N LEU A 199 -12.22 17.44 -18.98
CA LEU A 199 -13.27 18.41 -18.64
C LEU A 199 -12.67 19.77 -18.29
N PRO A 200 -13.08 20.87 -18.96
CA PRO A 200 -12.65 22.20 -18.57
C PRO A 200 -13.29 22.59 -17.24
N LEU A 201 -12.50 23.16 -16.34
CA LEU A 201 -12.92 23.53 -14.99
C LEU A 201 -12.29 24.87 -14.61
N SER A 202 -13.09 25.76 -14.00
CA SER A 202 -12.58 27.01 -13.44
C SER A 202 -11.62 26.76 -12.29
N MET A 203 -10.75 27.73 -11.99
CA MET A 203 -9.80 27.61 -10.88
C MET A 203 -10.48 27.35 -9.54
N SER A 204 -11.61 28.00 -9.26
CA SER A 204 -12.36 27.78 -8.03
C SER A 204 -12.92 26.35 -7.92
N ALA A 205 -13.44 25.81 -9.02
CA ALA A 205 -13.90 24.43 -9.07
C ALA A 205 -12.75 23.44 -8.87
N GLN A 206 -11.64 23.64 -9.56
CA GLN A 206 -10.44 22.80 -9.37
C GLN A 206 -9.92 22.84 -7.94
N THR A 207 -9.90 24.01 -7.31
CA THR A 207 -9.46 24.17 -5.91
C THR A 207 -10.35 23.36 -4.96
N LEU A 208 -11.65 23.46 -5.09
CA LEU A 208 -12.59 22.69 -4.26
C LEU A 208 -12.45 21.18 -4.48
N LEU A 209 -12.33 20.76 -5.73
CA LEU A 209 -12.11 19.34 -6.08
C LEU A 209 -10.78 18.85 -5.54
N PHE A 210 -9.71 19.62 -5.70
CA PHE A 210 -8.39 19.27 -5.19
C PHE A 210 -8.42 18.99 -3.67
N PHE A 211 -9.03 19.89 -2.89
CA PHE A 211 -9.13 19.71 -1.44
C PHE A 211 -10.09 18.60 -1.04
N ALA A 212 -11.16 18.34 -1.80
CA ALA A 212 -12.05 17.21 -1.55
C ALA A 212 -11.33 15.86 -1.78
N PHE A 213 -10.57 15.73 -2.86
CA PHE A 213 -9.73 14.58 -3.11
C PHE A 213 -8.58 14.46 -2.11
N LEU A 214 -7.97 15.59 -1.74
CA LEU A 214 -6.94 15.62 -0.71
C LEU A 214 -7.45 15.07 0.62
N ALA A 215 -8.66 15.43 1.04
CA ALA A 215 -9.26 14.91 2.28
C ALA A 215 -9.36 13.38 2.28
N ALA A 216 -9.76 12.78 1.16
CA ALA A 216 -9.85 11.33 1.04
C ALA A 216 -8.48 10.65 0.98
N PHE A 217 -7.61 11.16 0.13
CA PHE A 217 -6.35 10.49 -0.18
C PHE A 217 -5.26 10.77 0.84
N ALA A 218 -5.21 11.96 1.44
CA ALA A 218 -4.27 12.28 2.50
C ALA A 218 -4.47 11.40 3.76
N VAL A 219 -5.72 11.09 4.10
CA VAL A 219 -6.02 10.15 5.19
C VAL A 219 -5.52 8.76 4.85
N LYS A 220 -5.71 8.31 3.62
CA LYS A 220 -5.43 6.93 3.19
C LYS A 220 -3.93 6.68 2.99
N VAL A 221 -3.17 7.64 2.49
CA VAL A 221 -1.72 7.53 2.16
C VAL A 221 -0.86 7.01 3.33
N PRO A 222 -0.86 7.44 4.59
CA PRO A 222 -1.35 8.65 5.24
C PRO A 222 -0.37 9.83 5.16
N MET A 223 -0.91 11.03 5.04
CA MET A 223 -0.13 12.26 5.10
C MET A 223 -0.19 12.91 6.49
N TRP A 224 0.89 13.59 6.90
CA TRP A 224 0.81 14.45 8.07
C TRP A 224 -0.15 15.64 7.76
N PRO A 225 -1.02 16.08 8.67
CA PRO A 225 -1.24 15.65 10.06
C PRO A 225 -2.33 14.57 10.26
N VAL A 226 -2.91 14.04 9.19
CA VAL A 226 -4.02 13.08 9.26
C VAL A 226 -3.55 11.61 9.28
N HIS A 227 -2.37 11.37 9.79
CA HIS A 227 -1.69 10.07 9.81
C HIS A 227 -1.88 9.28 11.13
N THR A 228 -2.43 9.91 12.17
CA THR A 228 -2.38 9.38 13.54
C THR A 228 -3.17 8.08 13.75
N TRP A 229 -4.09 7.77 12.85
CA TRP A 229 -4.84 6.51 12.88
C TRP A 229 -3.96 5.29 12.57
N LEU A 230 -2.92 5.48 11.74
CA LEU A 230 -2.12 4.36 11.23
C LEU A 230 -1.31 3.63 12.31
N PRO A 231 -0.54 4.30 13.20
CA PRO A 231 0.19 3.61 14.26
C PRO A 231 -0.72 2.85 15.21
N ASP A 232 -1.86 3.41 15.57
CA ASP A 232 -2.82 2.78 16.48
C ASP A 232 -3.43 1.52 15.84
N VAL A 233 -3.76 1.58 14.56
CA VAL A 233 -4.28 0.44 13.81
C VAL A 233 -3.24 -0.66 13.67
N HIS A 234 -1.99 -0.33 13.32
CA HIS A 234 -0.93 -1.32 13.18
C HIS A 234 -0.61 -2.03 14.49
N VAL A 235 -0.64 -1.32 15.60
CA VAL A 235 -0.41 -1.91 16.93
C VAL A 235 -1.44 -2.98 17.25
N GLU A 236 -2.70 -2.72 16.94
CA GLU A 236 -3.81 -3.60 17.27
C GLU A 236 -4.11 -4.66 16.21
N ALA A 237 -3.88 -4.37 14.93
CA ALA A 237 -4.17 -5.31 13.84
C ALA A 237 -3.37 -6.61 13.98
N PRO A 238 -3.96 -7.76 13.58
CA PRO A 238 -3.19 -9.00 13.46
C PRO A 238 -2.07 -8.81 12.42
N THR A 239 -1.05 -9.64 12.49
CA THR A 239 0.15 -9.51 11.64
C THR A 239 -0.18 -9.44 10.14
N GLY A 240 -1.06 -10.30 9.65
CA GLY A 240 -1.53 -10.26 8.25
C GLY A 240 -2.27 -8.98 7.91
N GLY A 241 -3.06 -8.45 8.84
CA GLY A 241 -3.75 -7.17 8.68
C GLY A 241 -2.77 -6.01 8.53
N SER A 242 -1.75 -5.95 9.36
CA SER A 242 -0.68 -4.95 9.25
C SER A 242 0.09 -5.07 7.94
N ALA A 243 0.38 -6.30 7.49
CA ALA A 243 1.08 -6.54 6.24
C ALA A 243 0.28 -6.02 5.03
N VAL A 244 -1.00 -6.34 4.93
CA VAL A 244 -1.88 -5.88 3.82
C VAL A 244 -2.13 -4.38 3.88
N LEU A 245 -2.37 -3.85 5.07
CA LEU A 245 -2.60 -2.42 5.25
C LEU A 245 -1.40 -1.60 4.74
N ALA A 246 -0.20 -1.95 5.20
CA ALA A 246 1.03 -1.26 4.80
C ALA A 246 1.42 -1.52 3.34
N ALA A 247 1.24 -2.73 2.84
CA ALA A 247 1.67 -3.11 1.49
C ALA A 247 0.78 -2.53 0.40
N ILE A 248 -0.55 -2.54 0.59
CA ILE A 248 -1.51 -2.25 -0.48
C ILE A 248 -2.45 -1.10 -0.14
N MET A 249 -3.07 -1.09 1.04
CA MET A 249 -4.14 -0.13 1.33
C MET A 249 -3.67 1.32 1.34
N LEU A 250 -2.45 1.59 1.77
CA LEU A 250 -1.85 2.93 1.70
C LEU A 250 -1.69 3.41 0.25
N LYS A 251 -1.46 2.49 -0.67
CA LYS A 251 -1.25 2.79 -2.10
C LYS A 251 -2.55 3.16 -2.81
N LEU A 252 -3.69 2.77 -2.28
CA LEU A 252 -5.00 3.20 -2.80
C LEU A 252 -5.13 4.73 -2.76
N GLY A 253 -4.68 5.36 -1.68
CA GLY A 253 -4.68 6.82 -1.56
C GLY A 253 -3.68 7.50 -2.50
N ALA A 254 -2.46 7.01 -2.56
CA ALA A 254 -1.44 7.55 -3.45
C ALA A 254 -1.83 7.39 -4.93
N TYR A 255 -2.38 6.24 -5.30
CA TYR A 255 -2.95 6.02 -6.63
C TYR A 255 -4.07 7.03 -6.95
N GLY A 256 -4.90 7.37 -5.96
CA GLY A 256 -5.94 8.38 -6.10
C GLY A 256 -5.41 9.74 -6.51
N PHE A 257 -4.29 10.19 -6.00
CA PHE A 257 -3.65 11.43 -6.44
C PHE A 257 -3.30 11.40 -7.93
N LEU A 258 -2.77 10.30 -8.42
CA LEU A 258 -2.38 10.15 -9.83
C LEU A 258 -3.58 9.99 -10.76
N ARG A 259 -4.66 9.38 -10.31
CA ARG A 259 -5.83 9.11 -11.15
C ARG A 259 -6.87 10.22 -11.11
N PHE A 260 -7.00 10.94 -9.99
CA PHE A 260 -8.01 11.98 -9.79
C PHE A 260 -7.40 13.38 -9.63
N SER A 261 -6.62 13.60 -8.59
CA SER A 261 -6.18 14.96 -8.22
C SER A 261 -5.37 15.63 -9.30
N LEU A 262 -4.35 14.99 -9.82
CA LEU A 262 -3.45 15.58 -10.82
C LEU A 262 -4.12 15.78 -12.18
N PRO A 263 -4.77 14.78 -12.79
CA PRO A 263 -5.34 14.95 -14.13
C PRO A 263 -6.67 15.72 -14.16
N ILE A 264 -7.44 15.70 -13.08
CA ILE A 264 -8.74 16.40 -13.02
C ILE A 264 -8.56 17.88 -12.66
N ALA A 265 -7.69 18.21 -11.71
CA ALA A 265 -7.44 19.55 -11.22
C ALA A 265 -5.96 19.94 -11.36
N PRO A 266 -5.41 19.98 -12.58
CA PRO A 266 -3.98 20.22 -12.78
C PRO A 266 -3.55 21.63 -12.36
N ASP A 267 -4.34 22.66 -12.63
CA ASP A 267 -4.01 24.03 -12.25
C ASP A 267 -4.00 24.21 -10.72
N ALA A 268 -4.97 23.62 -10.01
CA ALA A 268 -4.98 23.59 -8.55
C ALA A 268 -3.83 22.77 -7.99
N ALA A 269 -3.46 21.66 -8.62
CA ALA A 269 -2.32 20.85 -8.21
C ALA A 269 -1.00 21.64 -8.30
N HIS A 270 -0.80 22.44 -9.32
CA HIS A 270 0.34 23.34 -9.43
C HIS A 270 0.30 24.47 -8.40
N GLU A 271 -0.85 25.11 -8.21
CA GLU A 271 -1.02 26.19 -7.24
C GLU A 271 -0.74 25.76 -5.80
N TYR A 272 -1.19 24.56 -5.42
CA TYR A 272 -1.03 24.00 -4.08
C TYR A 272 0.12 23.00 -3.96
N ALA A 273 1.00 22.91 -4.94
CA ALA A 273 2.17 22.03 -4.89
C ALA A 273 3.07 22.34 -3.69
N TRP A 274 3.24 23.61 -3.34
CA TRP A 274 4.01 24.02 -2.17
C TRP A 274 3.47 23.41 -0.87
N LEU A 275 2.14 23.33 -0.72
CA LEU A 275 1.50 22.71 0.42
C LEU A 275 1.81 21.21 0.47
N MET A 276 1.63 20.53 -0.66
CA MET A 276 1.87 19.07 -0.77
C MET A 276 3.35 18.72 -0.53
N ILE A 277 4.25 19.51 -1.07
CA ILE A 277 5.69 19.37 -0.86
C ILE A 277 6.04 19.61 0.63
N GLY A 278 5.48 20.67 1.22
CA GLY A 278 5.69 20.98 2.64
C GLY A 278 5.21 19.86 3.56
N LEU A 279 4.01 19.35 3.36
CA LEU A 279 3.47 18.22 4.13
C LEU A 279 4.30 16.95 3.94
N SER A 280 4.79 16.71 2.72
CA SER A 280 5.66 15.56 2.42
C SER A 280 7.00 15.66 3.16
N ILE A 281 7.64 16.82 3.19
CA ILE A 281 8.89 17.04 3.92
C ILE A 281 8.68 16.93 5.43
N ILE A 282 7.57 17.41 5.97
CA ILE A 282 7.22 17.20 7.38
C ILE A 282 7.08 15.70 7.68
N ALA A 283 6.42 14.94 6.82
CA ALA A 283 6.31 13.49 6.97
C ALA A 283 7.70 12.82 6.96
N VAL A 284 8.56 13.19 6.04
CA VAL A 284 9.91 12.65 5.92
C VAL A 284 10.77 12.95 7.14
N ILE A 285 10.81 14.18 7.60
CA ILE A 285 11.71 14.64 8.68
C ILE A 285 11.06 14.45 10.06
N TYR A 286 9.93 15.10 10.29
CA TYR A 286 9.30 15.11 11.62
C TYR A 286 8.79 13.72 12.02
N VAL A 287 8.09 13.03 11.13
CA VAL A 287 7.59 11.68 11.45
C VAL A 287 8.74 10.67 11.51
N GLY A 288 9.82 10.89 10.77
CA GLY A 288 11.06 10.12 10.92
C GLY A 288 11.67 10.27 12.32
N LEU A 289 11.68 11.47 12.88
CA LEU A 289 12.10 11.71 14.27
C LEU A 289 11.14 11.07 15.28
N VAL A 290 9.84 11.09 15.02
CA VAL A 290 8.85 10.40 15.86
C VAL A 290 9.09 8.88 15.85
N ALA A 291 9.42 8.29 14.70
CA ALA A 291 9.76 6.87 14.59
C ALA A 291 10.98 6.52 15.46
N MET A 292 11.97 7.40 15.53
CA MET A 292 13.23 7.17 16.27
C MET A 292 13.01 6.98 17.79
N VAL A 293 12.02 7.64 18.36
CA VAL A 293 11.76 7.59 19.81
C VAL A 293 10.77 6.49 20.22
N GLN A 294 10.30 5.69 19.27
CA GLN A 294 9.33 4.64 19.58
C GLN A 294 9.98 3.47 20.32
N GLN A 295 9.25 2.92 21.29
CA GLN A 295 9.65 1.74 22.05
C GLN A 295 8.95 0.47 21.57
N ASP A 296 7.87 0.60 20.84
CA ASP A 296 7.11 -0.48 20.20
C ASP A 296 7.56 -0.65 18.75
N MET A 297 7.97 -1.86 18.37
CA MET A 297 8.46 -2.16 17.03
C MET A 297 7.40 -1.89 15.94
N LYS A 298 6.13 -2.25 16.20
CA LYS A 298 5.04 -1.99 15.25
C LYS A 298 4.80 -0.49 15.06
N LYS A 299 4.86 0.30 16.14
CA LYS A 299 4.76 1.76 16.04
C LYS A 299 5.92 2.35 15.25
N LEU A 300 7.12 1.89 15.51
CA LEU A 300 8.32 2.34 14.77
C LEU A 300 8.17 2.11 13.27
N VAL A 301 7.78 0.91 12.86
CA VAL A 301 7.59 0.58 11.44
C VAL A 301 6.39 1.33 10.85
N ALA A 302 5.32 1.54 11.60
CA ALA A 302 4.16 2.32 11.16
C ALA A 302 4.54 3.79 10.88
N TYR A 303 5.27 4.44 11.78
CA TYR A 303 5.77 5.81 11.53
C TYR A 303 6.80 5.86 10.40
N SER A 304 7.64 4.84 10.27
CA SER A 304 8.52 4.66 9.12
C SER A 304 7.73 4.63 7.81
N SER A 305 6.59 3.96 7.79
CA SER A 305 5.70 3.92 6.62
C SER A 305 5.16 5.31 6.25
N VAL A 306 4.79 6.12 7.23
CA VAL A 306 4.37 7.51 6.98
C VAL A 306 5.50 8.32 6.34
N ALA A 307 6.73 8.18 6.81
CA ALA A 307 7.90 8.84 6.25
C ALA A 307 8.19 8.38 4.81
N HIS A 308 8.14 7.08 4.53
CA HIS A 308 8.32 6.54 3.17
C HIS A 308 7.23 6.97 2.20
N MET A 309 5.97 7.05 2.65
CA MET A 309 4.89 7.58 1.83
C MET A 309 5.00 9.10 1.61
N GLY A 310 5.71 9.81 2.48
CA GLY A 310 6.12 11.20 2.25
C GLY A 310 7.00 11.36 1.00
N PHE A 311 7.89 10.42 0.73
CA PHE A 311 8.63 10.39 -0.55
C PHE A 311 7.71 10.20 -1.75
N VAL A 312 6.70 9.38 -1.63
CA VAL A 312 5.74 9.13 -2.71
C VAL A 312 5.02 10.42 -3.09
N THR A 313 4.44 11.10 -2.12
CA THR A 313 3.72 12.36 -2.36
C THR A 313 4.66 13.49 -2.80
N LEU A 314 5.86 13.56 -2.28
CA LEU A 314 6.88 14.48 -2.75
C LEU A 314 7.21 14.24 -4.24
N GLY A 315 7.45 12.99 -4.62
CA GLY A 315 7.73 12.62 -6.00
C GLY A 315 6.62 13.02 -6.97
N PHE A 316 5.36 12.87 -6.58
CA PHE A 316 4.21 13.20 -7.42
C PHE A 316 4.07 14.72 -7.66
N PHE A 317 4.33 15.54 -6.67
CA PHE A 317 4.14 17.01 -6.74
C PHE A 317 5.38 17.79 -7.16
N ILE A 318 6.45 17.11 -7.55
CA ILE A 318 7.59 17.72 -8.26
C ILE A 318 7.27 17.91 -9.75
N PHE A 319 6.28 17.20 -10.28
CA PHE A 319 5.86 17.25 -11.70
C PHE A 319 6.98 16.93 -12.70
N SER A 320 7.85 16.00 -12.36
CA SER A 320 8.91 15.50 -13.24
C SER A 320 8.76 14.00 -13.49
N ASP A 321 9.23 13.53 -14.62
CA ASP A 321 9.19 12.12 -14.98
C ASP A 321 9.87 11.25 -13.91
N ILE A 322 11.09 11.61 -13.52
CA ILE A 322 11.83 10.89 -12.48
C ILE A 322 11.17 10.96 -11.10
N GLY A 323 10.52 12.08 -10.77
CA GLY A 323 9.81 12.25 -9.51
C GLY A 323 8.57 11.36 -9.42
N VAL A 324 7.73 11.38 -10.43
CA VAL A 324 6.49 10.56 -10.47
C VAL A 324 6.83 9.08 -10.57
N SER A 325 7.74 8.72 -11.46
CA SER A 325 8.21 7.33 -11.59
C SER A 325 8.87 6.84 -10.30
N GLY A 326 9.68 7.67 -9.66
CA GLY A 326 10.29 7.38 -8.37
C GLY A 326 9.26 7.16 -7.26
N GLY A 327 8.22 7.98 -7.22
CA GLY A 327 7.11 7.81 -6.28
C GLY A 327 6.37 6.48 -6.49
N LEU A 328 6.09 6.10 -7.73
CA LEU A 328 5.49 4.81 -8.07
C LEU A 328 6.39 3.63 -7.71
N VAL A 329 7.67 3.71 -8.04
CA VAL A 329 8.66 2.68 -7.64
C VAL A 329 8.72 2.56 -6.12
N GLN A 330 8.70 3.68 -5.40
CA GLN A 330 8.69 3.68 -3.94
C GLN A 330 7.43 3.04 -3.36
N MET A 331 6.28 3.23 -3.97
CA MET A 331 5.04 2.54 -3.56
C MET A 331 5.19 1.02 -3.63
N ILE A 332 5.74 0.50 -4.72
CA ILE A 332 5.94 -0.94 -4.91
C ILE A 332 6.99 -1.45 -3.93
N ALA A 333 8.13 -0.78 -3.84
CA ALA A 333 9.21 -1.14 -2.94
C ALA A 333 8.77 -1.15 -1.47
N HIS A 334 8.10 -0.10 -1.03
CA HIS A 334 7.51 -0.03 0.31
C HIS A 334 6.50 -1.14 0.55
N GLY A 335 5.74 -1.55 -0.46
CA GLY A 335 4.82 -2.67 -0.37
C GLY A 335 5.52 -3.97 0.05
N PHE A 336 6.62 -4.32 -0.60
CA PHE A 336 7.42 -5.50 -0.25
C PHE A 336 8.11 -5.36 1.10
N VAL A 337 8.80 -4.25 1.32
CA VAL A 337 9.63 -4.04 2.52
C VAL A 337 8.78 -3.92 3.78
N SER A 338 7.70 -3.16 3.75
CA SER A 338 6.83 -2.97 4.91
C SER A 338 6.09 -4.25 5.30
N ALA A 339 5.58 -5.00 4.32
CA ALA A 339 4.99 -6.31 4.58
C ALA A 339 6.00 -7.24 5.25
N ALA A 340 7.23 -7.30 4.74
CA ALA A 340 8.30 -8.10 5.31
C ALA A 340 8.66 -7.69 6.74
N MET A 341 8.75 -6.40 7.02
CA MET A 341 9.03 -5.86 8.36
C MET A 341 7.93 -6.25 9.35
N PHE A 342 6.66 -6.07 9.00
CA PHE A 342 5.56 -6.46 9.86
C PHE A 342 5.48 -7.98 10.08
N LEU A 343 5.78 -8.77 9.06
CA LEU A 343 5.82 -10.23 9.19
C LEU A 343 6.98 -10.69 10.10
N CYS A 344 8.14 -10.05 10.03
CA CYS A 344 9.24 -10.31 10.97
C CYS A 344 8.85 -9.98 12.42
N ILE A 345 8.18 -8.85 12.65
CA ILE A 345 7.65 -8.53 13.99
C ILE A 345 6.64 -9.58 14.43
N GLY A 346 5.79 -10.06 13.51
CA GLY A 346 4.83 -11.13 13.78
C GLY A 346 5.50 -12.42 14.21
N VAL A 347 6.58 -12.83 13.56
CA VAL A 347 7.36 -14.03 13.92
C VAL A 347 7.88 -13.96 15.35
N LEU A 348 8.39 -12.81 15.77
CA LEU A 348 8.84 -12.59 17.16
C LEU A 348 7.66 -12.55 18.13
N TYR A 349 6.60 -11.84 17.76
CA TYR A 349 5.41 -11.69 18.60
C TYR A 349 4.73 -13.05 18.88
N ASP A 350 4.66 -13.93 17.89
CA ASP A 350 4.07 -15.26 18.05
C ASP A 350 4.82 -16.13 19.07
N ARG A 351 6.09 -15.81 19.34
CA ARG A 351 6.94 -16.55 20.28
C ARG A 351 7.00 -15.91 21.67
N VAL A 352 7.08 -14.60 21.75
CA VAL A 352 7.31 -13.86 23.02
C VAL A 352 6.06 -13.11 23.49
N HIS A 353 5.08 -12.89 22.61
CA HIS A 353 3.88 -12.10 22.88
C HIS A 353 4.14 -10.65 23.34
N SER A 354 5.26 -10.09 22.90
CA SER A 354 5.64 -8.69 23.15
C SER A 354 6.09 -8.02 21.88
N ARG A 355 5.74 -6.74 21.74
CA ARG A 355 6.20 -5.85 20.65
C ARG A 355 7.26 -4.86 21.14
N GLN A 356 7.53 -4.85 22.44
CA GLN A 356 8.46 -3.90 23.04
C GLN A 356 9.90 -4.24 22.66
N ILE A 357 10.65 -3.25 22.20
CA ILE A 357 12.06 -3.42 21.87
C ILE A 357 12.85 -3.92 23.10
N ALA A 358 12.51 -3.42 24.28
CA ALA A 358 13.14 -3.81 25.54
C ALA A 358 12.95 -5.29 25.90
N SER A 359 11.96 -5.99 25.35
CA SER A 359 11.73 -7.41 25.56
C SER A 359 12.73 -8.32 24.81
N TYR A 360 13.55 -7.76 23.94
CA TYR A 360 14.47 -8.47 23.06
C TYR A 360 15.91 -8.04 23.29
N GLY A 361 16.82 -8.70 22.63
CA GLY A 361 18.25 -8.45 22.60
C GLY A 361 18.99 -9.73 22.30
N GLY A 362 19.87 -9.71 21.26
CA GLY A 362 20.67 -10.85 20.89
C GLY A 362 19.90 -11.99 20.20
N VAL A 363 18.79 -11.69 19.52
CA VAL A 363 17.98 -12.67 18.79
C VAL A 363 18.80 -13.46 17.75
N VAL A 364 19.83 -12.86 17.17
CA VAL A 364 20.74 -13.55 16.22
C VAL A 364 21.38 -14.80 16.79
N ASN A 365 21.57 -14.88 18.09
CA ASN A 365 22.21 -16.04 18.75
C ASN A 365 21.30 -17.26 18.82
N THR A 366 20.00 -17.09 18.85
CA THR A 366 18.99 -18.15 18.95
C THR A 366 18.22 -18.37 17.65
N MET A 367 18.09 -17.33 16.82
CA MET A 367 17.36 -17.37 15.56
C MET A 367 18.20 -16.80 14.40
N PRO A 368 19.34 -17.44 14.02
CA PRO A 368 20.25 -16.88 13.03
C PRO A 368 19.63 -16.76 11.62
N ASN A 369 18.84 -17.72 11.18
CA ASN A 369 18.17 -17.66 9.87
C ASN A 369 17.13 -16.54 9.84
N PHE A 370 16.34 -16.41 10.88
CA PHE A 370 15.40 -15.30 11.02
C PHE A 370 16.10 -13.95 11.02
N ALA A 371 17.18 -13.82 11.79
CA ALA A 371 17.92 -12.57 11.89
C ALA A 371 18.52 -12.14 10.54
N ALA A 372 18.97 -13.09 9.70
CA ALA A 372 19.44 -12.80 8.36
C ALA A 372 18.36 -12.14 7.50
N PHE A 373 17.14 -12.67 7.50
CA PHE A 373 16.00 -12.06 6.80
C PHE A 373 15.62 -10.70 7.41
N ALA A 374 15.50 -10.63 8.72
CA ALA A 374 15.09 -9.41 9.40
C ALA A 374 16.08 -8.26 9.16
N ILE A 375 17.37 -8.53 9.17
CA ILE A 375 18.42 -7.55 8.86
C ILE A 375 18.36 -7.14 7.39
N LEU A 376 18.16 -8.08 6.46
CA LEU A 376 17.99 -7.76 5.04
C LEU A 376 16.82 -6.77 4.82
N PHE A 377 15.67 -7.03 5.41
CA PHE A 377 14.52 -6.14 5.29
C PHE A 377 14.72 -4.80 5.99
N ALA A 378 15.42 -4.80 7.13
CA ALA A 378 15.81 -3.56 7.79
C ALA A 378 16.75 -2.72 6.92
N MET A 379 17.73 -3.35 6.26
CA MET A 379 18.62 -2.66 5.31
C MET A 379 17.84 -2.10 4.11
N ALA A 380 16.88 -2.85 3.60
CA ALA A 380 15.98 -2.39 2.54
C ALA A 380 15.13 -1.19 3.00
N ASN A 381 14.67 -1.18 4.25
CA ASN A 381 13.94 -0.06 4.85
C ASN A 381 14.81 1.20 5.02
N CYS A 382 16.12 1.02 5.22
CA CYS A 382 17.09 2.13 5.26
C CYS A 382 17.45 2.68 3.88
N GLY A 383 17.04 2.00 2.80
CA GLY A 383 17.44 2.39 1.44
C GLY A 383 18.84 1.92 1.05
N LEU A 384 19.27 0.72 1.48
CA LEU A 384 20.53 0.13 1.07
C LEU A 384 20.53 -0.12 -0.44
N PRO A 385 21.55 0.32 -1.21
CA PRO A 385 21.70 -0.06 -2.61
C PRO A 385 21.63 -1.58 -2.81
N ALA A 386 21.10 -2.02 -3.94
CA ALA A 386 20.73 -3.40 -4.26
C ALA A 386 19.43 -3.92 -3.61
N THR A 387 18.75 -3.11 -2.84
CA THR A 387 17.41 -3.41 -2.33
C THR A 387 16.36 -2.49 -2.95
N ALA A 388 15.09 -2.94 -2.94
CA ALA A 388 13.99 -2.22 -3.56
C ALA A 388 13.81 -0.79 -3.02
N GLY A 389 13.99 -0.58 -1.72
CA GLY A 389 13.80 0.72 -1.08
C GLY A 389 14.74 1.82 -1.57
N PHE A 390 15.96 1.46 -1.98
CA PHE A 390 16.92 2.43 -2.53
C PHE A 390 16.43 3.04 -3.84
N VAL A 391 15.89 2.25 -4.75
CA VAL A 391 15.60 2.68 -6.12
C VAL A 391 14.59 3.84 -6.13
N GLY A 392 13.46 3.69 -5.45
CA GLY A 392 12.41 4.72 -5.39
C GLY A 392 12.87 5.98 -4.68
N GLU A 393 13.52 5.84 -3.53
CA GLU A 393 14.03 6.98 -2.75
C GLU A 393 15.09 7.77 -3.53
N TRP A 394 16.01 7.08 -4.18
CA TRP A 394 17.04 7.70 -5.01
C TRP A 394 16.43 8.50 -6.17
N MET A 395 15.46 7.93 -6.87
CA MET A 395 14.79 8.61 -7.98
C MET A 395 14.06 9.87 -7.51
N VAL A 396 13.35 9.82 -6.39
CA VAL A 396 12.65 10.99 -5.83
C VAL A 396 13.64 12.06 -5.38
N ILE A 397 14.73 11.68 -4.72
CA ILE A 397 15.77 12.63 -4.30
C ILE A 397 16.39 13.32 -5.53
N LEU A 398 16.72 12.57 -6.58
CA LEU A 398 17.25 13.16 -7.83
C LEU A 398 16.24 14.13 -8.46
N GLY A 399 14.96 13.76 -8.51
CA GLY A 399 13.90 14.65 -8.99
C GLY A 399 13.80 15.91 -8.14
N ALA A 400 13.87 15.79 -6.83
CA ALA A 400 13.85 16.91 -5.90
C ALA A 400 15.06 17.85 -6.08
N VAL A 401 16.28 17.30 -6.22
CA VAL A 401 17.49 18.08 -6.45
C VAL A 401 17.41 18.86 -7.77
N LYS A 402 16.89 18.22 -8.83
CA LYS A 402 16.70 18.90 -10.12
C LYS A 402 15.68 20.03 -10.06
N ALA A 403 14.64 19.89 -9.23
CA ALA A 403 13.63 20.93 -9.02
C ALA A 403 14.17 22.08 -8.15
N ASN A 404 14.80 21.74 -7.04
CA ASN A 404 15.41 22.68 -6.10
C ASN A 404 16.40 21.95 -5.21
N PHE A 405 17.65 22.43 -5.16
CA PHE A 405 18.72 21.82 -4.38
C PHE A 405 18.35 21.66 -2.89
N TRP A 406 17.78 22.68 -2.28
CA TRP A 406 17.41 22.64 -0.86
C TRP A 406 16.29 21.65 -0.56
N LEU A 407 15.35 21.49 -1.48
CA LEU A 407 14.33 20.47 -1.40
C LEU A 407 14.95 19.07 -1.48
N GLY A 408 15.86 18.86 -2.40
CA GLY A 408 16.59 17.59 -2.51
C GLY A 408 17.43 17.28 -1.28
N LEU A 409 18.08 18.29 -0.70
CA LEU A 409 18.82 18.13 0.54
C LEU A 409 17.90 17.75 1.71
N ALA A 410 16.78 18.43 1.85
CA ALA A 410 15.76 18.09 2.87
C ALA A 410 15.23 16.67 2.70
N ALA A 411 14.92 16.26 1.47
CA ALA A 411 14.48 14.90 1.19
C ALA A 411 15.57 13.86 1.51
N ALA A 412 16.83 14.15 1.20
CA ALA A 412 17.97 13.25 1.46
C ALA A 412 18.21 13.01 2.96
N THR A 413 17.81 13.92 3.86
CA THR A 413 17.90 13.70 5.30
C THR A 413 17.09 12.50 5.78
N ALA A 414 16.08 12.08 5.04
CA ALA A 414 15.31 10.88 5.33
C ALA A 414 16.13 9.61 5.32
N LEU A 415 17.17 9.52 4.49
CA LEU A 415 18.09 8.38 4.50
C LEU A 415 18.83 8.31 5.82
N ILE A 416 19.21 9.46 6.39
CA ILE A 416 19.86 9.55 7.70
C ILE A 416 18.92 9.10 8.81
N PHE A 417 17.71 9.66 8.86
CA PHE A 417 16.72 9.31 9.89
C PHE A 417 16.24 7.87 9.74
N GLY A 418 16.00 7.41 8.52
CA GLY A 418 15.61 6.03 8.22
C GLY A 418 16.66 5.02 8.69
N ALA A 419 17.93 5.30 8.42
CA ALA A 419 19.04 4.51 8.92
C ALA A 419 19.09 4.56 10.45
N ALA A 420 18.97 5.74 11.05
CA ALA A 420 19.08 5.93 12.48
C ALA A 420 18.04 5.10 13.26
N TYR A 421 16.74 5.25 12.98
CA TYR A 421 15.72 4.51 13.73
C TYR A 421 15.70 3.00 13.40
N THR A 422 15.96 2.63 12.15
CA THR A 422 15.95 1.23 11.75
C THR A 422 17.15 0.47 12.31
N LEU A 423 18.36 1.00 12.15
CA LEU A 423 19.58 0.37 12.66
C LEU A 423 19.63 0.33 14.17
N TRP A 424 19.10 1.34 14.83
CA TRP A 424 19.00 1.32 16.29
C TRP A 424 18.04 0.22 16.77
N MET A 425 16.91 0.01 16.09
CA MET A 425 16.05 -1.15 16.37
C MET A 425 16.81 -2.47 16.13
N VAL A 426 17.49 -2.62 15.00
CA VAL A 426 18.30 -3.80 14.68
C VAL A 426 19.32 -4.09 15.78
N LYS A 427 20.05 -3.07 16.22
CA LYS A 427 21.03 -3.21 17.30
C LYS A 427 20.40 -3.72 18.60
N ARG A 428 19.28 -3.15 18.98
CA ARG A 428 18.61 -3.45 20.27
C ARG A 428 17.86 -4.77 20.28
N VAL A 429 17.31 -5.19 19.14
CA VAL A 429 16.48 -6.40 19.04
C VAL A 429 17.30 -7.61 18.58
N TYR A 430 18.05 -7.48 17.49
CA TYR A 430 18.69 -8.64 16.85
C TYR A 430 20.12 -8.87 17.28
N LEU A 431 20.89 -7.83 17.50
CA LEU A 431 22.32 -7.95 17.77
C LEU A 431 22.67 -7.92 19.27
N GLY A 432 23.91 -8.25 19.58
CA GLY A 432 24.42 -8.26 20.95
C GLY A 432 24.28 -9.61 21.66
N PRO A 433 24.54 -9.65 22.97
CA PRO A 433 24.35 -10.86 23.77
C PRO A 433 22.86 -11.12 24.05
N ILE A 434 22.53 -12.35 24.39
CA ILE A 434 21.18 -12.76 24.81
C ILE A 434 20.79 -11.97 26.05
N ALA A 435 19.71 -11.19 25.95
CA ALA A 435 19.32 -10.25 27.00
C ALA A 435 18.54 -10.88 28.15
N ASN A 436 17.75 -11.92 27.90
CA ASN A 436 16.87 -12.54 28.91
C ASN A 436 16.54 -14.00 28.55
N ASP A 437 15.80 -14.67 29.41
CA ASP A 437 15.44 -16.08 29.24
C ASP A 437 14.42 -16.31 28.13
N ASP A 438 13.53 -15.36 27.85
CA ASP A 438 12.57 -15.46 26.74
C ASP A 438 13.30 -15.52 25.41
N VAL A 439 14.32 -14.66 25.23
CA VAL A 439 15.18 -14.68 24.03
C VAL A 439 16.00 -15.95 23.95
N ARG A 440 16.50 -16.45 25.10
CA ARG A 440 17.26 -17.70 25.16
C ARG A 440 16.43 -18.89 24.73
N ALA A 441 15.13 -18.89 25.01
CA ALA A 441 14.20 -19.96 24.67
C ALA A 441 13.67 -19.91 23.23
N LEU A 442 14.00 -18.88 22.46
CA LEU A 442 13.53 -18.74 21.08
C LEU A 442 14.03 -19.88 20.19
N THR A 443 13.12 -20.39 19.36
CA THR A 443 13.42 -21.34 18.29
C THR A 443 13.41 -20.64 16.94
N ASP A 444 14.34 -20.99 16.05
CA ASP A 444 14.44 -20.39 14.72
C ASP A 444 13.20 -20.67 13.86
N ILE A 445 13.10 -20.01 12.73
CA ILE A 445 11.97 -20.11 11.81
C ILE A 445 11.81 -21.52 11.25
N ASN A 446 10.55 -21.91 11.09
CA ASN A 446 10.19 -23.18 10.44
C ASN A 446 10.15 -23.04 8.91
N ALA A 447 9.89 -24.16 8.20
CA ALA A 447 9.87 -24.18 6.73
C ALA A 447 8.84 -23.21 6.12
N ARG A 448 7.67 -23.05 6.74
CA ARG A 448 6.61 -22.13 6.31
C ARG A 448 7.05 -20.69 6.42
N GLU A 449 7.59 -20.30 7.57
CA GLU A 449 8.12 -18.95 7.81
C GLU A 449 9.32 -18.67 6.89
N PHE A 450 10.19 -19.63 6.69
CA PHE A 450 11.31 -19.52 5.77
C PHE A 450 10.84 -19.28 4.32
N LEU A 451 9.83 -20.02 3.84
CA LEU A 451 9.25 -19.82 2.52
C LEU A 451 8.66 -18.42 2.38
N MET A 452 7.86 -17.98 3.34
CA MET A 452 7.22 -16.66 3.35
C MET A 452 8.24 -15.52 3.27
N LEU A 453 9.27 -15.56 4.11
CA LEU A 453 10.31 -14.54 4.13
C LEU A 453 11.21 -14.60 2.89
N SER A 454 11.47 -15.81 2.36
CA SER A 454 12.23 -15.97 1.13
C SER A 454 11.53 -15.36 -0.09
N LEU A 455 10.22 -15.52 -0.22
CA LEU A 455 9.45 -14.91 -1.31
C LEU A 455 9.58 -13.38 -1.30
N LEU A 456 9.48 -12.78 -0.14
CA LEU A 456 9.66 -11.33 0.02
C LEU A 456 11.11 -10.89 -0.20
N ALA A 457 12.08 -11.66 0.28
CA ALA A 457 13.51 -11.37 0.07
C ALA A 457 13.88 -11.39 -1.42
N ILE A 458 13.38 -12.38 -2.16
CA ILE A 458 13.56 -12.45 -3.62
C ILE A 458 12.95 -11.22 -4.30
N ALA A 459 11.73 -10.83 -3.93
CA ALA A 459 11.06 -9.66 -4.48
C ALA A 459 11.85 -8.35 -4.22
N VAL A 460 12.32 -8.16 -2.99
CA VAL A 460 13.10 -6.99 -2.57
C VAL A 460 14.43 -6.90 -3.32
N LEU A 461 15.15 -8.02 -3.44
CA LEU A 461 16.44 -8.06 -4.14
C LEU A 461 16.26 -7.96 -5.66
N TYR A 462 15.27 -8.63 -6.23
CA TYR A 462 14.99 -8.55 -7.66
C TYR A 462 14.71 -7.10 -8.09
N MET A 463 13.81 -6.42 -7.39
CA MET A 463 13.47 -5.03 -7.69
C MET A 463 14.64 -4.08 -7.46
N GLY A 464 15.48 -4.35 -6.45
CA GLY A 464 16.66 -3.52 -6.13
C GLY A 464 17.79 -3.68 -7.13
N LEU A 465 18.01 -4.90 -7.62
CA LEU A 465 19.10 -5.21 -8.57
C LEU A 465 18.67 -4.97 -10.03
N TYR A 466 17.41 -5.18 -10.36
CA TYR A 466 16.90 -5.07 -11.71
C TYR A 466 15.54 -4.34 -11.74
N PRO A 467 15.52 -3.02 -11.53
CA PRO A 467 14.26 -2.24 -11.51
C PRO A 467 13.64 -2.02 -12.88
N LYS A 468 14.36 -2.30 -13.97
CA LYS A 468 13.93 -2.02 -15.35
C LYS A 468 12.54 -2.55 -15.70
N PRO A 469 12.14 -3.79 -15.38
CA PRO A 469 10.80 -4.29 -15.68
C PRO A 469 9.68 -3.47 -15.03
N PHE A 470 9.94 -2.89 -13.87
CA PHE A 470 8.98 -2.05 -13.14
C PHE A 470 8.84 -0.68 -13.82
N THR A 471 9.95 -0.04 -14.15
CA THR A 471 9.93 1.28 -14.79
C THR A 471 9.45 1.24 -16.23
N ASP A 472 9.81 0.21 -17.00
CA ASP A 472 9.38 0.07 -18.40
C ASP A 472 7.86 0.04 -18.54
N VAL A 473 7.16 -0.61 -17.63
CA VAL A 473 5.68 -0.70 -17.64
C VAL A 473 5.05 0.68 -17.39
N MET A 474 5.63 1.51 -16.53
CA MET A 474 5.01 2.78 -16.13
C MET A 474 5.39 3.98 -17.00
N ASN A 475 6.49 3.90 -17.76
CA ASN A 475 7.05 5.04 -18.46
C ASN A 475 6.07 5.77 -19.39
N ALA A 476 5.38 5.05 -20.26
CA ALA A 476 4.42 5.65 -21.19
C ALA A 476 3.24 6.33 -20.47
N SER A 477 2.72 5.70 -19.43
CA SER A 477 1.59 6.23 -18.64
C SER A 477 2.00 7.44 -17.81
N VAL A 478 3.21 7.46 -17.26
CA VAL A 478 3.75 8.62 -16.54
C VAL A 478 3.96 9.80 -17.47
N ALA A 479 4.50 9.57 -18.67
CA ALA A 479 4.67 10.61 -19.66
C ALA A 479 3.33 11.23 -20.10
N ASP A 480 2.30 10.41 -20.29
CA ASP A 480 0.95 10.86 -20.62
C ASP A 480 0.31 11.66 -19.47
N LEU A 481 0.44 11.17 -18.23
CA LEU A 481 -0.02 11.89 -17.05
C LEU A 481 0.61 13.28 -16.95
N LEU A 482 1.92 13.39 -17.16
CA LEU A 482 2.63 14.68 -17.10
C LEU A 482 2.18 15.64 -18.20
N LYS A 483 1.82 15.16 -19.39
CA LYS A 483 1.18 16.00 -20.42
C LYS A 483 -0.14 16.58 -19.94
N HIS A 484 -1.00 15.76 -19.33
CA HIS A 484 -2.28 16.24 -18.77
C HIS A 484 -2.07 17.25 -17.64
N VAL A 485 -1.10 17.02 -16.78
CA VAL A 485 -0.80 17.91 -15.64
C VAL A 485 -0.18 19.23 -16.11
N SER A 486 0.58 19.24 -17.20
CA SER A 486 1.18 20.46 -17.76
C SER A 486 0.20 21.32 -18.58
N ALA A 487 -0.92 20.73 -19.01
CA ALA A 487 -1.94 21.42 -19.79
C ALA A 487 -2.96 22.10 -18.86
N SER A 488 -3.05 23.44 -18.94
CA SER A 488 -4.08 24.18 -18.21
C SER A 488 -5.49 23.85 -18.71
N LYS A 489 -6.44 23.81 -17.80
CA LYS A 489 -7.88 23.63 -18.08
C LYS A 489 -8.66 24.95 -18.00
N LEU A 490 -7.97 26.07 -17.72
CA LEU A 490 -8.55 27.41 -17.59
C LEU A 490 -8.88 28.01 -18.94
#